data_e7c5b5f15d002acac8ae4461e0b85427
#
_entry.id   e7c5b5f15d002acac8ae4461e0b85427
#
_cell.length_a   1.000
_cell.length_b   1.000
_cell.length_c   1.000
_cell.angle_alpha   90.00
_cell.angle_beta   90.00
_cell.angle_gamma   90.00
#
_symmetry.space_group_name_H-M   'P 1'
#
loop_
_entity.id
_entity.type
_entity.pdbx_description
1 polymer ?
#
loop_
_entity_poly.entity_id
_entity_poly.type
_entity_poly.pdbx_seq_one_letter_code
_entity_poly.pdbx_strand_id
1 'polypeptide(L)'
;MTQKIEQSQRQERVAAWNRRAECDLAAFQNSPKQTYQAEKARDRKLCANLEDAIRRSGLKDGMTVSFHHAFRGGDLTVNMVMDVIAKMGFKNLTLASSSLSDCHAPLVEHIRQGVVTRIYTSGLRGPLAEEISRALLAEPVQIHSHGGRVHLVQSGELNIDVAFLGVPSCDEFGNANGYTGKACCGSLGYAMVDADNAKQVVMLTEELLPYPHNPASIEQDQVDLIVKVDRVGDAAKIGAGATRMTTNPRELLIARSAADVIVNSGYFKEGFSMQTGTGGASLAVTRFLEDKMRSRDIRADFALGGITATMVDLHEKGLIRKLLDVQSFDSHAAQSLARNPNHIEISANQYANWGSKGASVDRLDVVVLSALEIDTQFNVNVLTGSDGVLRGASGGHCDTAIASALSIIVAPLVRGRIPTLVDNVLTCITPGSSVDILVTDHGIAVNPARPELAERLQEAGIKVVSIEWLRERARLLTGEPQPIEFTDRVVAVVRYRDGSVIDVVHQVKE
;
A
#
# COMPACT_ATOMS: atom_id res chain seq x y z
N MET A 1 -10.50 -32.84 56.33
CA MET A 1 -9.55 -31.93 57.01
C MET A 1 -8.89 -31.06 55.94
N THR A 2 -9.36 -29.85 55.77
CA THR A 2 -8.75 -28.86 54.86
C THR A 2 -7.60 -28.21 55.64
N GLN A 3 -6.36 -28.56 55.34
CA GLN A 3 -5.20 -27.86 55.91
C GLN A 3 -5.27 -26.37 55.46
N LYS A 4 -5.48 -25.49 56.42
CA LYS A 4 -5.26 -24.05 56.22
C LYS A 4 -3.74 -23.87 56.02
N ILE A 5 -3.33 -23.63 54.82
CA ILE A 5 -1.96 -23.23 54.51
C ILE A 5 -1.75 -21.84 55.11
N GLU A 6 -0.81 -21.68 56.01
CA GLU A 6 -0.46 -20.37 56.56
C GLU A 6 0.03 -19.43 55.45
N GLN A 7 -0.28 -18.14 55.60
CA GLN A 7 0.02 -17.11 54.60
C GLN A 7 1.53 -17.03 54.29
N SER A 8 2.40 -17.31 55.26
CA SER A 8 3.86 -17.42 55.09
C SER A 8 4.28 -18.57 54.17
N GLN A 9 3.66 -19.74 54.28
CA GLN A 9 3.95 -20.90 53.42
C GLN A 9 3.45 -20.69 51.97
N ARG A 10 2.38 -19.92 51.79
CA ARG A 10 1.89 -19.53 50.49
C ARG A 10 2.84 -18.57 49.81
N GLN A 11 3.37 -17.60 50.56
CA GLN A 11 4.36 -16.63 50.05
C GLN A 11 5.68 -17.30 49.68
N GLU A 12 6.17 -18.26 50.44
CA GLU A 12 7.40 -19.03 50.13
C GLU A 12 7.24 -19.87 48.86
N ARG A 13 6.08 -20.52 48.67
CA ARG A 13 5.80 -21.30 47.44
C ARG A 13 5.74 -20.41 46.21
N VAL A 14 5.08 -19.27 46.29
CA VAL A 14 5.02 -18.29 45.23
C VAL A 14 6.39 -17.69 44.90
N ALA A 15 7.20 -17.35 45.94
CA ALA A 15 8.55 -16.85 45.77
C ALA A 15 9.51 -17.88 45.15
N ALA A 16 9.30 -19.17 45.40
CA ALA A 16 10.09 -20.24 44.78
C ALA A 16 9.80 -20.41 43.29
N TRP A 17 8.56 -20.23 42.88
CA TRP A 17 8.19 -20.24 41.46
C TRP A 17 8.65 -19.00 40.72
N ASN A 18 8.56 -17.81 41.31
CA ASN A 18 9.00 -16.56 40.75
C ASN A 18 10.50 -16.50 40.47
N ARG A 19 11.30 -17.07 41.38
CA ARG A 19 12.76 -17.22 41.17
C ARG A 19 13.09 -18.06 39.92
N ARG A 20 12.21 -18.99 39.53
CA ARG A 20 12.39 -19.80 38.30
C ARG A 20 11.97 -19.07 37.04
N ALA A 21 11.04 -18.10 37.16
CA ALA A 21 10.45 -17.42 36.03
C ALA A 21 11.05 -16.03 35.74
N GLU A 22 12.06 -15.58 36.52
CA GLU A 22 12.62 -14.21 36.49
C GLU A 22 11.54 -13.11 36.60
N CYS A 23 10.41 -13.43 37.22
CA CYS A 23 9.27 -12.55 37.33
C CYS A 23 9.16 -11.99 38.75
N ASP A 24 9.27 -10.67 38.90
CA ASP A 24 9.07 -9.98 40.17
C ASP A 24 7.57 -9.76 40.45
N LEU A 25 6.94 -10.77 41.06
CA LEU A 25 5.55 -10.68 41.52
C LEU A 25 5.39 -9.88 42.82
N ALA A 26 6.46 -9.52 43.51
CA ALA A 26 6.37 -8.72 44.73
C ALA A 26 5.79 -7.31 44.42
N ALA A 27 6.14 -6.76 43.30
CA ALA A 27 5.53 -5.52 42.78
C ALA A 27 4.01 -5.64 42.54
N PHE A 28 3.54 -6.84 42.16
CA PHE A 28 2.12 -7.10 41.92
C PHE A 28 1.29 -7.28 43.21
N GLN A 29 1.89 -7.88 44.22
CA GLN A 29 1.18 -8.20 45.47
C GLN A 29 1.04 -7.02 46.41
N ASN A 30 1.95 -6.04 46.31
CA ASN A 30 2.02 -4.89 47.22
C ASN A 30 1.54 -3.56 46.56
N SER A 31 1.10 -3.60 45.33
CA SER A 31 0.58 -2.41 44.66
C SER A 31 -0.83 -2.10 45.18
N PRO A 32 -1.07 -0.95 45.81
CA PRO A 32 -2.43 -0.54 46.16
C PRO A 32 -3.27 -0.48 44.89
N LYS A 33 -4.56 -0.81 44.99
CA LYS A 33 -5.53 -0.75 43.88
C LYS A 33 -5.51 0.60 43.14
N GLN A 34 -5.09 1.66 43.81
CA GLN A 34 -4.90 3.02 43.30
C GLN A 34 -3.69 3.19 42.35
N THR A 35 -2.73 2.24 42.28
CA THR A 35 -1.59 2.32 41.38
C THR A 35 -1.93 1.91 39.93
N TYR A 36 -3.07 1.30 39.70
CA TYR A 36 -3.60 0.94 38.37
C TYR A 36 -4.66 1.91 37.88
N GLN A 37 -4.61 3.19 38.29
CA GLN A 37 -5.54 4.18 37.80
C GLN A 37 -5.26 4.53 36.34
N ALA A 38 -6.33 4.78 35.58
CA ALA A 38 -6.30 5.19 34.18
C ALA A 38 -5.36 6.38 33.90
N GLU A 39 -5.25 7.32 34.87
CA GLU A 39 -4.33 8.45 34.82
C GLU A 39 -2.85 8.06 34.63
N LYS A 40 -2.40 6.95 35.22
CA LYS A 40 -1.01 6.50 35.07
C LYS A 40 -0.71 5.87 33.72
N ALA A 41 -1.67 5.25 33.06
CA ALA A 41 -1.51 4.77 31.68
C ALA A 41 -1.46 5.94 30.71
N ARG A 42 -2.31 6.94 30.89
CA ARG A 42 -2.31 8.19 30.16
C ARG A 42 -0.98 8.95 30.29
N ASP A 43 -0.50 9.16 31.51
CA ASP A 43 0.77 9.85 31.77
C ASP A 43 1.99 9.12 31.18
N ARG A 44 1.88 7.80 31.03
CA ARG A 44 2.96 6.99 30.41
C ARG A 44 2.98 7.10 28.90
N LYS A 45 1.82 7.25 28.22
CA LYS A 45 1.74 7.28 26.75
C LYS A 45 1.90 8.68 26.17
N LEU A 46 1.32 9.70 26.81
CA LEU A 46 1.40 11.07 26.32
C LEU A 46 2.82 11.62 26.44
N CYS A 47 3.31 12.16 25.34
CA CYS A 47 4.62 12.81 25.22
C CYS A 47 4.44 14.32 25.18
N ALA A 48 5.41 15.05 25.76
CA ALA A 48 5.38 16.52 25.78
C ALA A 48 5.53 17.12 24.37
N ASN A 49 6.32 16.48 23.52
CA ASN A 49 6.58 16.86 22.14
C ASN A 49 7.21 15.68 21.36
N LEU A 50 7.50 15.88 20.08
CA LEU A 50 8.08 14.86 19.22
C LEU A 50 9.51 14.44 19.65
N GLU A 51 10.35 15.38 20.14
CA GLU A 51 11.69 15.06 20.66
C GLU A 51 11.60 14.12 21.88
N ASP A 52 10.62 14.36 22.77
CA ASP A 52 10.34 13.49 23.91
C ASP A 52 9.87 12.09 23.47
N ALA A 53 8.97 12.02 22.50
CA ALA A 53 8.50 10.75 21.93
C ALA A 53 9.64 9.94 21.31
N ILE A 54 10.49 10.58 20.49
CA ILE A 54 11.67 9.94 19.87
C ILE A 54 12.64 9.43 20.96
N ARG A 55 12.92 10.22 21.98
CA ARG A 55 13.81 9.82 23.07
C ARG A 55 13.22 8.62 23.85
N ARG A 56 11.93 8.66 24.16
CA ARG A 56 11.22 7.63 24.93
C ARG A 56 11.01 6.34 24.14
N SER A 57 10.94 6.42 22.81
CA SER A 57 10.87 5.23 21.94
C SER A 57 12.14 4.39 21.96
N GLY A 58 13.23 4.93 22.52
CA GLY A 58 14.52 4.23 22.55
C GLY A 58 15.21 4.14 21.21
N LEU A 59 14.85 5.01 20.23
CA LEU A 59 15.50 5.07 18.92
C LEU A 59 17.01 5.20 19.07
N LYS A 60 17.75 4.47 18.24
CA LYS A 60 19.23 4.50 18.16
C LYS A 60 19.68 4.50 16.69
N ASP A 61 20.92 4.88 16.47
CA ASP A 61 21.56 4.76 15.16
C ASP A 61 21.49 3.32 14.64
N GLY A 62 21.28 3.16 13.36
CA GLY A 62 21.16 1.87 12.70
C GLY A 62 19.77 1.19 12.77
N MET A 63 18.85 1.73 13.58
CA MET A 63 17.49 1.19 13.71
C MET A 63 16.62 1.48 12.49
N THR A 64 15.52 0.74 12.39
CA THR A 64 14.50 0.90 11.37
C THR A 64 13.34 1.74 11.89
N VAL A 65 13.03 2.82 11.18
CA VAL A 65 11.82 3.62 11.38
C VAL A 65 10.81 3.38 10.28
N SER A 66 9.54 3.28 10.61
CA SER A 66 8.50 3.04 9.61
C SER A 66 7.41 4.11 9.59
N PHE A 67 6.78 4.23 8.42
CA PHE A 67 5.68 5.15 8.14
C PHE A 67 4.69 4.51 7.18
N HIS A 68 3.42 4.90 7.31
CA HIS A 68 2.38 4.54 6.35
C HIS A 68 2.11 5.70 5.37
N HIS A 69 1.43 5.42 4.25
CA HIS A 69 1.15 6.41 3.21
C HIS A 69 -0.35 6.76 3.07
N ALA A 70 -1.14 6.61 4.13
CA ALA A 70 -2.58 6.90 4.09
C ALA A 70 -2.87 8.38 3.74
N PHE A 71 -2.01 9.31 4.16
CA PHE A 71 -2.12 10.73 3.83
C PHE A 71 -1.69 11.08 2.40
N ARG A 72 -1.02 10.18 1.69
CA ARG A 72 -0.65 10.32 0.26
C ARG A 72 0.18 11.59 0.00
N GLY A 73 -0.18 12.39 -1.03
CA GLY A 73 0.50 13.66 -1.33
C GLY A 73 0.28 14.77 -0.30
N GLY A 74 -0.59 14.55 0.67
CA GLY A 74 -0.84 15.45 1.80
C GLY A 74 -0.08 15.08 3.07
N ASP A 75 0.80 14.07 3.06
CA ASP A 75 1.54 13.65 4.24
C ASP A 75 2.50 14.75 4.73
N LEU A 76 2.45 15.01 6.04
CA LEU A 76 3.38 15.89 6.75
C LEU A 76 4.19 15.12 7.81
N THR A 77 3.80 13.88 8.09
CA THR A 77 4.34 13.07 9.20
C THR A 77 5.79 12.67 8.95
N VAL A 78 6.08 12.15 7.76
CA VAL A 78 7.43 11.66 7.42
C VAL A 78 8.47 12.77 7.56
N ASN A 79 8.24 13.91 6.90
CA ASN A 79 9.20 15.02 6.92
C ASN A 79 9.36 15.58 8.34
N MET A 80 8.27 15.83 9.06
CA MET A 80 8.29 16.35 10.42
C MET A 80 9.11 15.46 11.38
N VAL A 81 8.89 14.16 11.33
CA VAL A 81 9.60 13.20 12.19
C VAL A 81 11.09 13.14 11.80
N MET A 82 11.38 13.04 10.49
CA MET A 82 12.75 12.93 10.01
C MET A 82 13.58 14.21 10.26
N ASP A 83 12.96 15.39 10.18
CA ASP A 83 13.60 16.66 10.52
C ASP A 83 14.01 16.70 12.01
N VAL A 84 13.14 16.24 12.91
CA VAL A 84 13.46 16.18 14.35
C VAL A 84 14.53 15.13 14.62
N ILE A 85 14.44 13.94 14.01
CA ILE A 85 15.46 12.89 14.11
C ILE A 85 16.82 13.39 13.66
N ALA A 86 16.89 14.09 12.52
CA ALA A 86 18.11 14.69 12.00
C ALA A 86 18.69 15.76 12.94
N LYS A 87 17.83 16.65 13.46
CA LYS A 87 18.20 17.68 14.45
C LYS A 87 18.73 17.08 15.75
N MET A 88 18.21 15.93 16.18
CA MET A 88 18.70 15.19 17.36
C MET A 88 20.03 14.47 17.10
N GLY A 89 20.51 14.43 15.87
CA GLY A 89 21.83 13.90 15.50
C GLY A 89 21.87 12.42 15.16
N PHE A 90 20.72 11.73 15.04
CA PHE A 90 20.66 10.31 14.66
C PHE A 90 21.17 10.06 13.24
N LYS A 91 21.79 8.91 13.03
CA LYS A 91 22.44 8.49 11.78
C LYS A 91 22.16 7.03 11.44
N ASN A 92 22.41 6.69 10.19
CA ASN A 92 22.43 5.32 9.68
C ASN A 92 21.09 4.58 9.82
N LEU A 93 19.96 5.31 9.76
CA LEU A 93 18.63 4.71 9.88
C LEU A 93 18.19 4.02 8.60
N THR A 94 17.42 2.94 8.76
CA THR A 94 16.62 2.34 7.70
C THR A 94 15.23 2.97 7.70
N LEU A 95 14.80 3.52 6.56
CA LEU A 95 13.46 4.06 6.36
C LEU A 95 12.56 3.00 5.71
N ALA A 96 11.57 2.50 6.41
CA ALA A 96 10.62 1.49 5.95
C ALA A 96 9.23 2.10 5.74
N SER A 97 9.08 2.93 4.71
CA SER A 97 7.79 3.53 4.37
C SER A 97 6.99 2.66 3.41
N SER A 98 5.68 2.50 3.65
CA SER A 98 4.83 1.71 2.76
C SER A 98 4.75 2.28 1.33
N SER A 99 4.91 3.60 1.13
CA SER A 99 5.17 4.25 -0.16
C SER A 99 5.68 5.67 0.05
N LEU A 100 6.48 6.19 -0.88
CA LEU A 100 7.02 7.56 -0.86
C LEU A 100 6.57 8.33 -2.10
N SER A 101 6.21 9.59 -1.92
CA SER A 101 5.67 10.46 -2.98
C SER A 101 6.45 11.78 -3.06
N ASP A 102 6.06 12.65 -3.97
CA ASP A 102 6.73 13.94 -4.26
C ASP A 102 6.87 14.83 -3.01
N CYS A 103 5.92 14.75 -2.06
CA CYS A 103 5.98 15.55 -0.83
C CYS A 103 7.15 15.15 0.09
N HIS A 104 7.77 13.99 -0.13
CA HIS A 104 8.92 13.51 0.64
C HIS A 104 10.28 13.91 0.04
N ALA A 105 10.31 14.86 -0.89
CA ALA A 105 11.55 15.41 -1.45
C ALA A 105 12.61 15.84 -0.39
N PRO A 106 12.25 16.38 0.80
CA PRO A 106 13.22 16.70 1.85
C PRO A 106 14.09 15.52 2.33
N LEU A 107 13.65 14.26 2.14
CA LEU A 107 14.45 13.08 2.47
C LEU A 107 15.79 13.03 1.72
N VAL A 108 15.90 13.68 0.56
CA VAL A 108 17.16 13.82 -0.19
C VAL A 108 18.27 14.38 0.69
N GLU A 109 17.96 15.43 1.47
CA GLU A 109 18.95 16.04 2.35
C GLU A 109 19.28 15.14 3.55
N HIS A 110 18.29 14.44 4.11
CA HIS A 110 18.53 13.46 5.18
C HIS A 110 19.41 12.28 4.73
N ILE A 111 19.31 11.88 3.47
CA ILE A 111 20.21 10.87 2.89
C ILE A 111 21.62 11.44 2.74
N ARG A 112 21.77 12.66 2.19
CA ARG A 112 23.09 13.32 2.04
C ARG A 112 23.81 13.51 3.38
N GLN A 113 23.06 13.78 4.42
CA GLN A 113 23.57 13.92 5.79
C GLN A 113 23.84 12.59 6.48
N GLY A 114 23.51 11.44 5.86
CA GLY A 114 23.69 10.11 6.44
C GLY A 114 22.72 9.78 7.57
N VAL A 115 21.61 10.50 7.68
CA VAL A 115 20.51 10.17 8.61
C VAL A 115 19.81 8.91 8.13
N VAL A 116 19.45 8.86 6.84
CA VAL A 116 18.87 7.69 6.16
C VAL A 116 19.94 7.07 5.24
N THR A 117 20.19 5.78 5.39
CA THR A 117 21.18 5.06 4.58
C THR A 117 20.58 3.88 3.83
N ARG A 118 19.38 3.43 4.19
CA ARG A 118 18.64 2.34 3.56
C ARG A 118 17.16 2.67 3.45
N ILE A 119 16.52 2.25 2.37
CA ILE A 119 15.09 2.46 2.14
C ILE A 119 14.42 1.16 1.70
N TYR A 120 13.30 0.84 2.36
CA TYR A 120 12.31 -0.15 1.95
C TYR A 120 11.00 0.57 1.64
N THR A 121 10.45 0.39 0.43
CA THR A 121 9.22 1.07 0.01
C THR A 121 8.54 0.33 -1.14
N SER A 122 7.24 0.55 -1.35
CA SER A 122 6.58 0.02 -2.55
C SER A 122 6.83 0.88 -3.79
N GLY A 123 7.31 2.09 -3.63
CA GLY A 123 7.58 2.98 -4.75
C GLY A 123 8.07 4.36 -4.33
N LEU A 124 8.57 5.07 -5.33
CA LEU A 124 9.21 6.37 -5.21
C LEU A 124 8.75 7.28 -6.36
N ARG A 125 8.53 8.56 -6.05
CA ARG A 125 8.17 9.58 -7.03
C ARG A 125 8.90 10.89 -6.76
N GLY A 126 8.91 11.76 -7.77
CA GLY A 126 9.46 13.11 -7.70
C GLY A 126 10.97 13.18 -7.45
N PRO A 127 11.45 14.29 -6.87
CA PRO A 127 12.88 14.55 -6.73
C PRO A 127 13.64 13.45 -5.96
N LEU A 128 13.02 12.82 -4.97
CA LEU A 128 13.62 11.70 -4.23
C LEU A 128 13.93 10.52 -5.16
N ALA A 129 12.99 10.14 -6.02
CA ALA A 129 13.16 9.06 -6.98
C ALA A 129 14.24 9.38 -8.01
N GLU A 130 14.29 10.61 -8.50
CA GLU A 130 15.31 11.09 -9.46
C GLU A 130 16.72 11.03 -8.86
N GLU A 131 16.91 11.55 -7.66
CA GLU A 131 18.21 11.52 -6.97
C GLU A 131 18.65 10.09 -6.62
N ILE A 132 17.74 9.22 -6.22
CA ILE A 132 18.05 7.79 -6.00
C ILE A 132 18.46 7.12 -7.31
N SER A 133 17.79 7.43 -8.42
CA SER A 133 18.17 6.92 -9.75
C SER A 133 19.56 7.35 -10.19
N ARG A 134 20.06 8.51 -9.66
CA ARG A 134 21.44 8.99 -9.80
C ARG A 134 22.41 8.42 -8.75
N ALA A 135 21.98 7.37 -8.05
CA ALA A 135 22.76 6.67 -7.03
C ALA A 135 23.08 7.48 -5.76
N LEU A 136 22.11 8.29 -5.30
CA LEU A 136 22.21 9.03 -4.04
C LEU A 136 22.46 8.11 -2.83
N LEU A 137 21.82 6.95 -2.77
CA LEU A 137 22.04 5.95 -1.72
C LEU A 137 23.23 5.04 -2.03
N ALA A 138 23.97 4.66 -1.00
CA ALA A 138 25.07 3.70 -1.12
C ALA A 138 24.53 2.26 -1.39
N GLU A 139 23.47 1.88 -0.69
CA GLU A 139 22.78 0.61 -0.86
C GLU A 139 21.53 0.79 -1.76
N PRO A 140 21.20 -0.19 -2.62
CA PRO A 140 20.02 -0.08 -3.48
C PRO A 140 18.73 -0.10 -2.66
N VAL A 141 17.76 0.72 -3.09
CA VAL A 141 16.42 0.72 -2.49
C VAL A 141 15.76 -0.64 -2.68
N GLN A 142 15.11 -1.16 -1.65
CA GLN A 142 14.30 -2.36 -1.71
C GLN A 142 12.86 -1.99 -2.10
N ILE A 143 12.47 -2.32 -3.33
CA ILE A 143 11.11 -2.13 -3.83
C ILE A 143 10.34 -3.43 -3.65
N HIS A 144 9.26 -3.38 -2.88
CA HIS A 144 8.39 -4.53 -2.59
C HIS A 144 6.95 -4.23 -3.00
N SER A 145 6.14 -5.27 -3.17
CA SER A 145 4.69 -5.09 -3.32
C SER A 145 4.04 -4.77 -1.95
N HIS A 146 2.77 -4.41 -1.95
CA HIS A 146 2.03 -4.18 -0.72
C HIS A 146 1.93 -5.44 0.14
N GLY A 147 1.57 -6.58 -0.46
CA GLY A 147 1.55 -7.86 0.21
C GLY A 147 2.94 -8.36 0.59
N GLY A 148 3.93 -8.14 -0.29
CA GLY A 148 5.32 -8.48 -0.05
C GLY A 148 5.93 -7.74 1.14
N ARG A 149 5.58 -6.45 1.36
CA ARG A 149 6.02 -5.71 2.56
C ARG A 149 5.53 -6.37 3.83
N VAL A 150 4.25 -6.76 3.87
CA VAL A 150 3.70 -7.43 5.04
C VAL A 150 4.43 -8.75 5.30
N HIS A 151 4.70 -9.52 4.25
CA HIS A 151 5.47 -10.75 4.35
C HIS A 151 6.88 -10.51 4.92
N LEU A 152 7.61 -9.51 4.42
CA LEU A 152 8.95 -9.14 4.92
C LEU A 152 8.92 -8.76 6.41
N VAL A 153 7.91 -8.03 6.85
CA VAL A 153 7.76 -7.64 8.26
C VAL A 153 7.44 -8.86 9.13
N GLN A 154 6.48 -9.69 8.75
CA GLN A 154 6.05 -10.84 9.54
C GLN A 154 7.06 -11.99 9.54
N SER A 155 7.86 -12.15 8.48
CA SER A 155 8.96 -13.11 8.44
C SER A 155 10.18 -12.70 9.27
N GLY A 156 10.24 -11.42 9.69
CA GLY A 156 11.38 -10.86 10.42
C GLY A 156 12.55 -10.45 9.51
N GLU A 157 12.39 -10.48 8.19
CA GLU A 157 13.40 -9.94 7.26
C GLU A 157 13.47 -8.41 7.34
N LEU A 158 12.33 -7.76 7.53
CA LEU A 158 12.23 -6.33 7.81
C LEU A 158 11.71 -6.12 9.24
N ASN A 159 12.61 -5.93 10.19
CA ASN A 159 12.23 -5.63 11.58
C ASN A 159 12.01 -4.12 11.74
N ILE A 160 10.84 -3.72 12.22
CA ILE A 160 10.51 -2.33 12.53
C ILE A 160 10.83 -2.07 14.00
N ASP A 161 11.81 -1.18 14.28
CA ASP A 161 12.15 -0.81 15.65
C ASP A 161 11.19 0.23 16.19
N VAL A 162 10.87 1.28 15.40
CA VAL A 162 9.92 2.32 15.78
C VAL A 162 8.99 2.63 14.61
N ALA A 163 7.70 2.45 14.81
CA ALA A 163 6.67 2.91 13.85
C ALA A 163 6.16 4.29 14.27
N PHE A 164 6.26 5.27 13.38
CA PHE A 164 5.66 6.58 13.53
C PHE A 164 4.37 6.64 12.73
N LEU A 165 3.23 6.55 13.41
CA LEU A 165 1.92 6.43 12.79
C LEU A 165 1.14 7.75 12.95
N GLY A 166 1.04 8.50 11.85
CA GLY A 166 0.19 9.69 11.80
C GLY A 166 -1.28 9.29 11.69
N VAL A 167 -2.12 9.87 12.53
CA VAL A 167 -3.59 9.68 12.50
C VAL A 167 -4.30 11.02 12.67
N PRO A 168 -5.46 11.23 12.02
CA PRO A 168 -6.19 12.49 12.15
C PRO A 168 -6.68 12.74 13.57
N SER A 169 -7.03 11.68 14.30
CA SER A 169 -7.46 11.76 15.71
C SER A 169 -7.19 10.46 16.45
N CYS A 170 -6.97 10.56 17.77
CA CYS A 170 -6.96 9.44 18.69
C CYS A 170 -7.43 9.89 20.08
N ASP A 171 -7.68 8.94 21.00
CA ASP A 171 -7.85 9.27 22.41
C ASP A 171 -6.51 9.21 23.18
N GLU A 172 -6.55 9.54 24.47
CA GLU A 172 -5.38 9.55 25.35
C GLU A 172 -4.76 8.17 25.64
N PHE A 173 -5.43 7.10 25.23
CA PHE A 173 -4.92 5.72 25.32
C PHE A 173 -4.40 5.19 23.99
N GLY A 174 -4.68 5.89 22.88
CA GLY A 174 -4.19 5.54 21.56
C GLY A 174 -5.17 4.81 20.66
N ASN A 175 -6.47 4.73 21.03
CA ASN A 175 -7.48 4.26 20.08
C ASN A 175 -7.62 5.28 18.96
N ALA A 176 -7.40 4.87 17.71
CA ALA A 176 -7.34 5.76 16.56
C ALA A 176 -8.03 5.18 15.34
N ASN A 177 -8.56 6.05 14.48
CA ASN A 177 -9.02 5.71 13.15
C ASN A 177 -8.64 6.80 12.13
N GLY A 178 -8.74 6.50 10.85
CA GLY A 178 -8.36 7.42 9.79
C GLY A 178 -9.51 8.28 9.24
N TYR A 179 -10.74 8.14 9.74
CA TYR A 179 -11.92 8.79 9.18
C TYR A 179 -12.59 9.79 10.13
N THR A 180 -12.02 10.04 11.31
CA THR A 180 -12.46 11.09 12.25
C THR A 180 -11.36 12.14 12.38
N GLY A 181 -11.72 13.43 12.37
CA GLY A 181 -10.76 14.55 12.49
C GLY A 181 -10.58 15.33 11.20
N LYS A 182 -9.71 16.35 11.20
CA LYS A 182 -9.53 17.27 10.08
C LYS A 182 -8.77 16.67 8.90
N ALA A 183 -7.72 15.91 9.21
CA ALA A 183 -6.88 15.25 8.21
C ALA A 183 -7.40 13.84 7.88
N CYS A 184 -8.72 13.67 7.73
CA CYS A 184 -9.32 12.38 7.37
C CYS A 184 -8.64 11.78 6.13
N CYS A 185 -8.07 10.60 6.26
CA CYS A 185 -7.39 9.86 5.19
C CYS A 185 -8.11 8.55 4.81
N GLY A 186 -9.15 8.17 5.56
CA GLY A 186 -9.87 6.92 5.38
C GLY A 186 -9.17 5.74 6.03
N SER A 187 -9.08 4.62 5.34
CA SER A 187 -8.51 3.38 5.88
C SER A 187 -7.02 3.53 6.26
N LEU A 188 -6.67 2.97 7.41
CA LEU A 188 -5.31 2.85 7.95
C LEU A 188 -4.70 1.46 7.71
N GLY A 189 -5.16 0.71 6.71
CA GLY A 189 -4.82 -0.69 6.50
C GLY A 189 -3.32 -1.02 6.47
N TYR A 190 -2.46 -0.09 6.05
CA TYR A 190 -1.00 -0.26 6.11
C TYR A 190 -0.44 0.04 7.49
N ALA A 191 -1.00 1.03 8.19
CA ALA A 191 -0.58 1.40 9.54
C ALA A 191 -0.90 0.29 10.56
N MET A 192 -2.00 -0.44 10.38
CA MET A 192 -2.36 -1.59 11.21
C MET A 192 -1.24 -2.65 11.25
N VAL A 193 -0.60 -2.93 10.10
CA VAL A 193 0.50 -3.90 10.04
C VAL A 193 1.71 -3.43 10.83
N ASP A 194 2.03 -2.14 10.76
CA ASP A 194 3.14 -1.57 11.51
C ASP A 194 2.82 -1.53 13.01
N ALA A 195 1.57 -1.22 13.39
CA ALA A 195 1.11 -1.27 14.77
C ALA A 195 1.20 -2.69 15.38
N ASP A 196 0.87 -3.72 14.58
CA ASP A 196 0.94 -5.12 15.02
C ASP A 196 2.36 -5.66 15.19
N ASN A 197 3.34 -5.11 14.47
CA ASN A 197 4.64 -5.76 14.31
C ASN A 197 5.85 -4.90 14.75
N ALA A 198 5.69 -3.60 14.96
CA ALA A 198 6.78 -2.75 15.44
C ALA A 198 7.09 -3.01 16.91
N LYS A 199 8.37 -2.86 17.29
CA LYS A 199 8.78 -2.96 18.71
C LYS A 199 8.27 -1.80 19.55
N GLN A 200 8.16 -0.62 18.93
CA GLN A 200 7.61 0.59 19.54
C GLN A 200 6.70 1.30 18.55
N VAL A 201 5.54 1.71 19.01
CA VAL A 201 4.55 2.45 18.21
C VAL A 201 4.39 3.85 18.79
N VAL A 202 4.77 4.85 18.03
CA VAL A 202 4.61 6.28 18.33
C VAL A 202 3.50 6.83 17.46
N MET A 203 2.37 7.16 18.07
CA MET A 203 1.22 7.75 17.38
C MET A 203 1.33 9.27 17.37
N LEU A 204 1.22 9.87 16.19
CA LEU A 204 1.14 11.32 16.00
C LEU A 204 -0.29 11.70 15.63
N THR A 205 -0.87 12.69 16.34
CA THR A 205 -2.24 13.12 16.09
C THR A 205 -2.39 14.64 16.15
N GLU A 206 -3.33 15.17 15.36
CA GLU A 206 -3.74 16.59 15.44
C GLU A 206 -4.73 16.81 16.58
N GLU A 207 -5.55 15.80 16.88
CA GLU A 207 -6.70 15.94 17.77
C GLU A 207 -6.77 14.77 18.76
N LEU A 208 -6.77 15.13 20.06
CA LEU A 208 -7.08 14.19 21.13
C LEU A 208 -8.56 14.27 21.43
N LEU A 209 -9.25 13.15 21.25
CA LEU A 209 -10.69 13.00 21.51
C LEU A 209 -10.93 12.33 22.86
N PRO A 210 -12.14 12.49 23.45
CA PRO A 210 -12.51 11.79 24.67
C PRO A 210 -12.47 10.26 24.52
N TYR A 211 -11.99 9.59 25.55
CA TYR A 211 -12.01 8.11 25.64
C TYR A 211 -13.44 7.58 25.84
N PRO A 212 -13.84 6.45 25.23
CA PRO A 212 -13.10 5.69 24.22
C PRO A 212 -13.38 6.21 22.78
N HIS A 213 -12.33 6.35 21.97
CA HIS A 213 -12.47 6.72 20.55
C HIS A 213 -12.64 5.47 19.68
N ASN A 214 -13.88 5.03 19.54
CA ASN A 214 -14.25 3.83 18.79
C ASN A 214 -15.30 4.14 17.69
N PRO A 215 -15.34 3.31 16.61
CA PRO A 215 -14.46 2.15 16.34
C PRO A 215 -13.02 2.58 16.03
N ALA A 216 -12.05 1.80 16.53
CA ALA A 216 -10.65 2.03 16.31
C ALA A 216 -10.10 1.13 15.21
N SER A 217 -9.26 1.67 14.34
CA SER A 217 -8.45 0.95 13.36
C SER A 217 -7.14 0.44 13.97
N ILE A 218 -6.61 1.24 14.91
CA ILE A 218 -5.46 0.90 15.76
C ILE A 218 -5.95 1.00 17.20
N GLU A 219 -5.79 -0.07 17.96
CA GLU A 219 -6.30 -0.16 19.33
C GLU A 219 -5.24 0.26 20.35
N GLN A 220 -5.71 0.66 21.51
CA GLN A 220 -4.86 1.23 22.58
C GLN A 220 -3.71 0.31 23.04
N ASP A 221 -3.87 -1.01 22.97
CA ASP A 221 -2.86 -1.99 23.37
C ASP A 221 -1.73 -2.17 22.35
N GLN A 222 -1.90 -1.63 21.13
CA GLN A 222 -0.88 -1.58 20.08
C GLN A 222 0.00 -0.32 20.14
N VAL A 223 -0.34 0.68 20.97
CA VAL A 223 0.30 2.00 20.98
C VAL A 223 1.10 2.21 22.26
N ASP A 224 2.39 2.53 22.12
CA ASP A 224 3.28 2.80 23.26
C ASP A 224 3.29 4.27 23.66
N LEU A 225 3.40 5.16 22.68
CA LEU A 225 3.57 6.59 22.88
C LEU A 225 2.62 7.41 21.98
N ILE A 226 2.16 8.55 22.49
CA ILE A 226 1.27 9.45 21.76
C ILE A 226 1.84 10.86 21.85
N VAL A 227 1.94 11.53 20.71
CA VAL A 227 2.33 12.93 20.64
C VAL A 227 1.31 13.74 19.85
N LYS A 228 0.81 14.82 20.47
CA LYS A 228 -0.04 15.77 19.78
C LYS A 228 0.85 16.73 18.98
N VAL A 229 0.54 16.89 17.71
CA VAL A 229 1.22 17.80 16.77
C VAL A 229 0.20 18.76 16.15
N ASP A 230 0.67 19.84 15.54
CA ASP A 230 -0.25 20.82 14.94
C ASP A 230 -0.99 20.23 13.74
N ARG A 231 -0.29 19.48 12.89
CA ARG A 231 -0.85 18.85 11.68
C ARG A 231 -0.09 17.57 11.34
N VAL A 232 -0.82 16.50 11.03
CA VAL A 232 -0.27 15.25 10.48
C VAL A 232 -0.42 15.18 8.96
N GLY A 233 -1.37 15.93 8.40
CA GLY A 233 -1.64 15.94 6.98
C GLY A 233 -2.28 17.22 6.47
N ASP A 234 -2.17 17.44 5.17
CA ASP A 234 -2.86 18.52 4.45
C ASP A 234 -4.17 17.98 3.84
N ALA A 235 -5.29 18.26 4.51
CA ALA A 235 -6.62 17.77 4.11
C ALA A 235 -6.95 18.08 2.63
N ALA A 236 -6.49 19.23 2.10
CA ALA A 236 -6.72 19.61 0.71
C ALA A 236 -5.97 18.72 -0.29
N LYS A 237 -4.88 18.07 0.14
CA LYS A 237 -4.03 17.22 -0.71
C LYS A 237 -4.23 15.72 -0.47
N ILE A 238 -4.78 15.32 0.68
CA ILE A 238 -5.01 13.91 1.03
C ILE A 238 -5.92 13.23 0.00
N GLY A 239 -7.03 13.85 -0.39
CA GLY A 239 -7.98 13.34 -1.39
C GLY A 239 -7.80 13.90 -2.79
N ALA A 240 -6.81 14.79 -3.03
CA ALA A 240 -6.70 15.54 -4.27
C ALA A 240 -5.79 14.83 -5.29
N GLY A 241 -6.37 14.36 -6.37
CA GLY A 241 -5.67 14.24 -7.65
C GLY A 241 -4.95 12.93 -7.97
N ALA A 242 -4.78 12.00 -7.03
CA ALA A 242 -4.12 10.73 -7.35
C ALA A 242 -5.02 9.73 -8.12
N THR A 243 -6.33 9.93 -8.07
CA THR A 243 -7.33 9.04 -8.66
C THR A 243 -8.40 9.83 -9.41
N ARG A 244 -8.03 10.40 -10.54
CA ARG A 244 -9.00 11.03 -11.43
C ARG A 244 -9.36 10.08 -12.56
N MET A 245 -10.66 9.83 -12.71
CA MET A 245 -11.18 9.18 -13.92
C MET A 245 -10.76 10.01 -15.13
N THR A 246 -10.26 9.35 -16.14
CA THR A 246 -9.85 10.04 -17.38
C THR A 246 -11.04 10.66 -18.09
N THR A 247 -10.81 11.81 -18.72
CA THR A 247 -11.71 12.43 -19.71
C THR A 247 -11.16 12.31 -21.13
N ASN A 248 -9.98 11.70 -21.30
CA ASN A 248 -9.36 11.50 -22.60
C ASN A 248 -10.17 10.47 -23.41
N PRO A 249 -10.69 10.84 -24.62
CA PRO A 249 -11.50 9.95 -25.43
C PRO A 249 -10.83 8.61 -25.77
N ARG A 250 -9.50 8.60 -25.97
CA ARG A 250 -8.71 7.40 -26.25
C ARG A 250 -8.74 6.44 -25.04
N GLU A 251 -8.48 6.95 -23.85
CA GLU A 251 -8.51 6.17 -22.64
C GLU A 251 -9.91 5.70 -22.26
N LEU A 252 -10.94 6.50 -22.56
CA LEU A 252 -12.33 6.08 -22.41
C LEU A 252 -12.70 4.94 -23.39
N LEU A 253 -12.15 4.94 -24.61
CA LEU A 253 -12.32 3.83 -25.55
C LEU A 253 -11.68 2.55 -25.00
N ILE A 254 -10.45 2.64 -24.48
CA ILE A 254 -9.77 1.51 -23.82
C ILE A 254 -10.60 0.97 -22.66
N ALA A 255 -11.09 1.86 -21.79
CA ALA A 255 -11.91 1.47 -20.63
C ALA A 255 -13.21 0.78 -21.04
N ARG A 256 -13.88 1.26 -22.10
CA ARG A 256 -15.06 0.62 -22.67
C ARG A 256 -14.73 -0.77 -23.21
N SER A 257 -13.65 -0.89 -23.98
CA SER A 257 -13.21 -2.17 -24.53
C SER A 257 -12.86 -3.16 -23.42
N ALA A 258 -12.21 -2.72 -22.33
CA ALA A 258 -11.93 -3.55 -21.16
C ALA A 258 -13.22 -4.01 -20.46
N ALA A 259 -14.23 -3.14 -20.34
CA ALA A 259 -15.53 -3.54 -19.80
C ALA A 259 -16.21 -4.60 -20.69
N ASP A 260 -16.12 -4.46 -22.02
CA ASP A 260 -16.65 -5.47 -22.95
C ASP A 260 -15.89 -6.81 -22.85
N VAL A 261 -14.57 -6.76 -22.64
CA VAL A 261 -13.75 -7.96 -22.33
C VAL A 261 -14.24 -8.63 -21.04
N ILE A 262 -14.36 -7.88 -19.95
CA ILE A 262 -14.83 -8.42 -18.64
C ILE A 262 -16.16 -9.12 -18.81
N VAL A 263 -17.12 -8.47 -19.48
CA VAL A 263 -18.48 -8.97 -19.67
C VAL A 263 -18.53 -10.28 -20.45
N ASN A 264 -17.57 -10.52 -21.35
CA ASN A 264 -17.52 -11.69 -22.20
C ASN A 264 -16.42 -12.70 -21.79
N SER A 265 -15.69 -12.46 -20.70
CA SER A 265 -14.61 -13.33 -20.22
C SER A 265 -15.08 -14.63 -19.56
N GLY A 266 -16.35 -14.67 -19.11
CA GLY A 266 -16.89 -15.76 -18.29
C GLY A 266 -16.82 -15.51 -16.79
N TYR A 267 -16.12 -14.45 -16.34
CA TYR A 267 -16.02 -14.07 -14.94
C TYR A 267 -17.04 -13.02 -14.50
N PHE A 268 -17.73 -12.37 -15.46
CA PHE A 268 -18.79 -11.42 -15.18
C PHE A 268 -20.11 -12.15 -14.91
N LYS A 269 -20.32 -12.56 -13.67
CA LYS A 269 -21.48 -13.32 -13.18
C LYS A 269 -21.98 -12.75 -11.86
N GLU A 270 -23.19 -13.11 -11.46
CA GLU A 270 -23.71 -12.72 -10.15
C GLU A 270 -22.74 -13.12 -9.03
N GLY A 271 -22.42 -12.17 -8.16
CA GLY A 271 -21.48 -12.36 -7.07
C GLY A 271 -19.99 -12.26 -7.46
N PHE A 272 -19.65 -11.77 -8.67
CA PHE A 272 -18.24 -11.55 -9.03
C PHE A 272 -17.59 -10.50 -8.11
N SER A 273 -16.27 -10.49 -8.09
CA SER A 273 -15.48 -9.50 -7.34
C SER A 273 -14.52 -8.76 -8.25
N MET A 274 -14.18 -7.50 -7.89
CA MET A 274 -13.36 -6.67 -8.74
C MET A 274 -12.43 -5.75 -7.98
N GLN A 275 -11.32 -5.40 -8.65
CA GLN A 275 -10.42 -4.33 -8.25
C GLN A 275 -9.96 -3.55 -9.48
N THR A 276 -9.75 -2.25 -9.33
CA THR A 276 -9.13 -1.40 -10.35
C THR A 276 -7.88 -0.73 -9.80
N GLY A 277 -6.86 -0.59 -10.66
CA GLY A 277 -5.69 0.23 -10.36
C GLY A 277 -6.02 1.73 -10.34
N THR A 278 -5.03 2.54 -9.95
CA THR A 278 -5.17 4.02 -9.83
C THR A 278 -5.08 4.78 -11.15
N GLY A 279 -4.79 4.12 -12.26
CA GLY A 279 -4.69 4.75 -13.59
C GLY A 279 -6.05 5.24 -14.11
N GLY A 280 -6.08 6.35 -14.84
CA GLY A 280 -7.30 6.97 -15.33
C GLY A 280 -8.17 6.04 -16.18
N ALA A 281 -7.57 5.24 -17.06
CA ALA A 281 -8.28 4.26 -17.89
C ALA A 281 -8.83 3.10 -17.05
N SER A 282 -8.04 2.55 -16.10
CA SER A 282 -8.50 1.46 -15.22
C SER A 282 -9.67 1.88 -14.33
N LEU A 283 -9.63 3.10 -13.79
CA LEU A 283 -10.75 3.67 -13.04
C LEU A 283 -12.01 3.86 -13.89
N ALA A 284 -11.84 4.29 -15.15
CA ALA A 284 -12.97 4.52 -16.05
C ALA A 284 -13.73 3.25 -16.44
N VAL A 285 -13.13 2.05 -16.29
CA VAL A 285 -13.81 0.77 -16.54
C VAL A 285 -15.05 0.63 -15.68
N THR A 286 -15.03 1.07 -14.43
CA THR A 286 -16.18 0.99 -13.51
C THR A 286 -17.41 1.70 -14.04
N ARG A 287 -17.22 2.84 -14.72
CA ARG A 287 -18.31 3.60 -15.35
C ARG A 287 -19.04 2.78 -16.43
N PHE A 288 -18.26 2.06 -17.25
CA PHE A 288 -18.85 1.25 -18.33
C PHE A 288 -19.43 -0.08 -17.82
N LEU A 289 -18.95 -0.57 -16.68
CA LEU A 289 -19.53 -1.75 -16.03
C LEU A 289 -20.90 -1.47 -15.40
N GLU A 290 -21.18 -0.23 -14.94
CA GLU A 290 -22.48 0.11 -14.33
C GLU A 290 -23.65 -0.27 -15.23
N ASP A 291 -23.63 0.17 -16.49
CA ASP A 291 -24.70 -0.11 -17.45
C ASP A 291 -24.84 -1.61 -17.74
N LYS A 292 -23.71 -2.33 -17.79
CA LYS A 292 -23.68 -3.78 -18.03
C LYS A 292 -24.24 -4.55 -16.84
N MET A 293 -23.88 -4.15 -15.61
CA MET A 293 -24.41 -4.71 -14.38
C MET A 293 -25.92 -4.54 -14.29
N ARG A 294 -26.42 -3.32 -14.55
CA ARG A 294 -27.85 -3.02 -14.55
C ARG A 294 -28.61 -3.81 -15.62
N SER A 295 -28.12 -3.83 -16.86
CA SER A 295 -28.82 -4.48 -17.99
C SER A 295 -28.88 -6.00 -17.87
N ARG A 296 -28.00 -6.61 -17.10
CA ARG A 296 -27.95 -8.07 -16.88
C ARG A 296 -28.39 -8.50 -15.48
N ASP A 297 -28.81 -7.56 -14.63
CA ASP A 297 -29.13 -7.77 -13.20
C ASP A 297 -28.03 -8.52 -12.44
N ILE A 298 -26.76 -8.12 -12.68
CA ILE A 298 -25.57 -8.68 -12.04
C ILE A 298 -25.05 -7.71 -10.98
N ARG A 299 -24.75 -8.22 -9.79
CA ARG A 299 -24.16 -7.49 -8.69
C ARG A 299 -22.81 -8.11 -8.32
N ALA A 300 -21.85 -7.27 -7.99
CA ALA A 300 -20.59 -7.72 -7.42
C ALA A 300 -20.75 -8.04 -5.93
N ASP A 301 -20.09 -9.09 -5.45
CA ASP A 301 -20.04 -9.38 -4.01
C ASP A 301 -19.18 -8.37 -3.29
N PHE A 302 -18.02 -8.02 -3.87
CA PHE A 302 -17.19 -6.97 -3.29
C PHE A 302 -16.30 -6.26 -4.33
N ALA A 303 -15.92 -5.02 -4.00
CA ALA A 303 -14.78 -4.34 -4.58
C ALA A 303 -13.66 -4.29 -3.54
N LEU A 304 -12.40 -4.41 -3.98
CA LEU A 304 -11.23 -4.62 -3.12
C LEU A 304 -10.15 -3.57 -3.39
N GLY A 305 -9.37 -3.28 -2.36
CA GLY A 305 -8.09 -2.57 -2.47
C GLY A 305 -8.20 -1.09 -2.17
N GLY A 306 -7.79 -0.24 -3.11
CA GLY A 306 -7.97 1.21 -3.01
C GLY A 306 -9.38 1.60 -3.44
N ILE A 307 -10.20 2.06 -2.51
CA ILE A 307 -11.60 2.43 -2.78
C ILE A 307 -11.69 3.88 -3.24
N THR A 308 -12.48 4.10 -4.30
CA THR A 308 -12.72 5.41 -4.92
C THR A 308 -14.19 5.80 -4.82
N ALA A 309 -14.46 7.11 -5.01
CA ALA A 309 -15.83 7.63 -5.09
C ALA A 309 -16.71 6.84 -6.06
N THR A 310 -16.18 6.46 -7.24
CA THR A 310 -16.95 5.69 -8.23
C THR A 310 -17.36 4.30 -7.70
N MET A 311 -16.51 3.63 -6.94
CA MET A 311 -16.86 2.35 -6.30
C MET A 311 -17.91 2.54 -5.20
N VAL A 312 -17.81 3.64 -4.44
CA VAL A 312 -18.83 4.01 -3.45
C VAL A 312 -20.17 4.26 -4.14
N ASP A 313 -20.20 5.03 -5.23
CA ASP A 313 -21.42 5.29 -6.01
C ASP A 313 -22.06 3.99 -6.51
N LEU A 314 -21.28 3.03 -7.02
CA LEU A 314 -21.79 1.72 -7.43
C LEU A 314 -22.36 0.93 -6.26
N HIS A 315 -21.70 1.00 -5.11
CA HIS A 315 -22.18 0.37 -3.89
C HIS A 315 -23.50 0.98 -3.39
N GLU A 316 -23.61 2.30 -3.34
CA GLU A 316 -24.83 3.01 -2.95
C GLU A 316 -26.00 2.75 -3.89
N LYS A 317 -25.71 2.50 -5.18
CA LYS A 317 -26.69 2.06 -6.18
C LYS A 317 -27.07 0.56 -6.05
N GLY A 318 -26.48 -0.16 -5.08
CA GLY A 318 -26.75 -1.59 -4.84
C GLY A 318 -26.11 -2.54 -5.86
N LEU A 319 -25.15 -2.06 -6.66
CA LEU A 319 -24.44 -2.87 -7.66
C LEU A 319 -23.23 -3.61 -7.08
N ILE A 320 -22.65 -3.10 -6.01
CA ILE A 320 -21.58 -3.75 -5.23
C ILE A 320 -22.10 -3.96 -3.81
N ARG A 321 -22.03 -5.17 -3.27
CA ARG A 321 -22.57 -5.51 -1.95
C ARG A 321 -21.68 -5.01 -0.83
N LYS A 322 -20.35 -5.11 -0.98
CA LYS A 322 -19.37 -4.72 0.04
C LYS A 322 -18.14 -4.04 -0.58
N LEU A 323 -17.57 -3.12 0.16
CA LEU A 323 -16.28 -2.49 -0.16
C LEU A 323 -15.27 -2.96 0.88
N LEU A 324 -14.13 -3.53 0.44
CA LEU A 324 -13.02 -3.95 1.28
C LEU A 324 -11.86 -2.98 1.07
N ASP A 325 -11.72 -2.03 1.97
CA ASP A 325 -10.89 -0.84 1.86
C ASP A 325 -9.57 -0.99 2.64
N VAL A 326 -8.46 -1.12 1.93
CA VAL A 326 -7.11 -1.06 2.52
C VAL A 326 -6.55 0.36 2.51
N GLN A 327 -7.07 1.21 1.60
CA GLN A 327 -6.73 2.62 1.49
C GLN A 327 -7.82 3.39 0.75
N SER A 328 -8.49 4.32 1.42
CA SER A 328 -9.43 5.22 0.76
C SER A 328 -8.70 6.20 -0.15
N PHE A 329 -9.12 6.30 -1.42
CA PHE A 329 -8.39 7.10 -2.40
C PHE A 329 -8.89 8.54 -2.54
N ASP A 330 -10.01 8.86 -1.94
CA ASP A 330 -10.58 10.20 -1.92
C ASP A 330 -11.44 10.44 -0.68
N SER A 331 -11.86 11.69 -0.49
CA SER A 331 -12.68 12.08 0.66
C SER A 331 -14.05 11.42 0.69
N HIS A 332 -14.63 11.09 -0.47
CA HIS A 332 -15.93 10.42 -0.54
C HIS A 332 -15.82 8.97 -0.02
N ALA A 333 -14.75 8.27 -0.40
CA ALA A 333 -14.46 6.93 0.14
C ALA A 333 -14.24 6.97 1.65
N ALA A 334 -13.45 7.93 2.16
CA ALA A 334 -13.23 8.09 3.61
C ALA A 334 -14.53 8.37 4.38
N GLN A 335 -15.43 9.20 3.83
CA GLN A 335 -16.74 9.49 4.41
C GLN A 335 -17.68 8.27 4.37
N SER A 336 -17.64 7.49 3.29
CA SER A 336 -18.41 6.26 3.18
C SER A 336 -17.94 5.24 4.23
N LEU A 337 -16.62 5.07 4.39
CA LEU A 337 -16.04 4.19 5.41
C LEU A 337 -16.55 4.54 6.83
N ALA A 338 -16.63 5.84 7.15
CA ALA A 338 -17.10 6.31 8.45
C ALA A 338 -18.57 6.01 8.75
N ARG A 339 -19.42 5.78 7.74
CA ARG A 339 -20.88 5.77 7.89
C ARG A 339 -21.53 4.47 7.44
N ASN A 340 -20.92 3.74 6.53
CA ASN A 340 -21.52 2.59 5.85
C ASN A 340 -20.98 1.28 6.43
N PRO A 341 -21.79 0.45 7.10
CA PRO A 341 -21.35 -0.82 7.69
C PRO A 341 -20.91 -1.86 6.66
N ASN A 342 -21.24 -1.68 5.38
CA ASN A 342 -20.80 -2.54 4.28
C ASN A 342 -19.54 -2.03 3.59
N HIS A 343 -19.02 -0.87 3.98
CA HIS A 343 -17.70 -0.39 3.63
C HIS A 343 -16.77 -0.76 4.78
N ILE A 344 -15.93 -1.76 4.57
CA ILE A 344 -15.18 -2.46 5.60
C ILE A 344 -13.71 -2.13 5.45
N GLU A 345 -13.11 -1.58 6.49
CA GLU A 345 -11.67 -1.40 6.58
C GLU A 345 -10.97 -2.75 6.74
N ILE A 346 -9.90 -2.95 6.00
CA ILE A 346 -9.06 -4.16 6.10
C ILE A 346 -7.59 -3.81 6.21
N SER A 347 -6.83 -4.61 6.95
CA SER A 347 -5.37 -4.45 7.01
C SER A 347 -4.71 -4.87 5.69
N ALA A 348 -3.50 -4.36 5.44
CA ALA A 348 -2.70 -4.82 4.30
C ALA A 348 -2.33 -6.32 4.40
N ASN A 349 -2.33 -6.88 5.62
CA ASN A 349 -2.20 -8.31 5.85
C ASN A 349 -3.40 -9.08 5.27
N GLN A 350 -4.62 -8.66 5.60
CA GLN A 350 -5.84 -9.25 5.06
C GLN A 350 -5.98 -8.98 3.56
N TYR A 351 -5.49 -7.83 3.07
CA TYR A 351 -5.57 -7.47 1.66
C TYR A 351 -4.81 -8.44 0.77
N ALA A 352 -3.48 -8.56 0.94
CA ALA A 352 -2.64 -9.16 -0.09
C ALA A 352 -1.42 -9.94 0.42
N ASN A 353 -1.30 -10.21 1.73
CA ASN A 353 -0.14 -10.93 2.25
C ASN A 353 -0.15 -12.39 1.77
N TRP A 354 0.83 -12.74 0.95
CA TRP A 354 1.02 -14.09 0.43
C TRP A 354 1.21 -15.15 1.56
N GLY A 355 1.88 -14.78 2.65
CA GLY A 355 2.11 -15.66 3.80
C GLY A 355 0.93 -15.77 4.77
N SER A 356 -0.19 -15.07 4.52
CA SER A 356 -1.37 -15.14 5.38
C SER A 356 -2.16 -16.44 5.19
N LYS A 357 -3.04 -16.74 6.15
CA LYS A 357 -3.94 -17.92 6.06
C LYS A 357 -5.11 -17.73 5.10
N GLY A 358 -5.22 -16.56 4.45
CA GLY A 358 -6.24 -16.22 3.46
C GLY A 358 -6.25 -14.72 3.21
N ALA A 359 -5.69 -14.29 2.07
CA ALA A 359 -5.75 -12.91 1.64
C ALA A 359 -7.00 -12.65 0.80
N SER A 360 -7.56 -11.44 0.86
CA SER A 360 -8.76 -11.08 0.09
C SER A 360 -8.51 -11.13 -1.41
N VAL A 361 -7.28 -10.87 -1.87
CA VAL A 361 -6.90 -11.00 -3.28
C VAL A 361 -7.09 -12.41 -3.83
N ASP A 362 -7.02 -13.45 -2.98
CA ASP A 362 -7.20 -14.85 -3.39
C ASP A 362 -8.67 -15.18 -3.76
N ARG A 363 -9.58 -14.23 -3.50
CA ARG A 363 -11.01 -14.31 -3.87
C ARG A 363 -11.38 -13.35 -4.99
N LEU A 364 -10.39 -12.71 -5.61
CA LEU A 364 -10.62 -11.72 -6.64
C LEU A 364 -10.88 -12.38 -7.99
N ASP A 365 -12.04 -12.10 -8.59
CA ASP A 365 -12.37 -12.60 -9.94
C ASP A 365 -11.69 -11.74 -11.01
N VAL A 366 -11.77 -10.41 -10.93
CA VAL A 366 -11.31 -9.51 -11.98
C VAL A 366 -10.43 -8.39 -11.41
N VAL A 367 -9.26 -8.21 -11.98
CA VAL A 367 -8.44 -7.01 -11.73
C VAL A 367 -8.14 -6.28 -13.04
N VAL A 368 -8.24 -4.94 -12.99
CA VAL A 368 -7.86 -4.05 -14.10
C VAL A 368 -6.72 -3.16 -13.66
N LEU A 369 -5.58 -3.30 -14.29
CA LEU A 369 -4.33 -2.61 -13.95
C LEU A 369 -3.84 -1.77 -15.13
N SER A 370 -2.96 -0.81 -14.87
CA SER A 370 -2.32 0.01 -15.90
C SER A 370 -0.86 -0.39 -16.08
N ALA A 371 -0.23 0.02 -17.18
CA ALA A 371 1.19 -0.18 -17.42
C ALA A 371 1.88 1.12 -17.86
N LEU A 372 3.13 1.32 -17.47
CA LEU A 372 4.06 2.25 -18.14
C LEU A 372 4.63 1.60 -19.40
N GLU A 373 5.04 0.33 -19.28
CA GLU A 373 5.44 -0.52 -20.39
C GLU A 373 4.90 -1.93 -20.19
N ILE A 374 4.67 -2.62 -21.27
CA ILE A 374 4.41 -4.05 -21.33
C ILE A 374 5.21 -4.63 -22.49
N ASP A 375 5.72 -5.85 -22.35
CA ASP A 375 6.47 -6.49 -23.44
C ASP A 375 5.68 -7.61 -24.12
N THR A 376 6.30 -8.20 -25.15
CA THR A 376 5.70 -9.28 -25.93
C THR A 376 5.51 -10.58 -25.12
N GLN A 377 6.11 -10.68 -23.95
CA GLN A 377 5.91 -11.76 -22.99
C GLN A 377 4.90 -11.42 -21.89
N PHE A 378 4.20 -10.28 -22.03
CA PHE A 378 3.24 -9.73 -21.05
C PHE A 378 3.85 -9.27 -19.72
N ASN A 379 5.20 -9.19 -19.59
CA ASN A 379 5.80 -8.58 -18.42
C ASN A 379 5.45 -7.10 -18.34
N VAL A 380 5.19 -6.59 -17.12
CA VAL A 380 4.70 -5.21 -16.93
C VAL A 380 5.67 -4.41 -16.08
N ASN A 381 5.97 -3.19 -16.55
CA ASN A 381 6.66 -2.14 -15.85
C ASN A 381 5.68 -1.05 -15.40
N VAL A 382 5.70 -0.72 -14.11
CA VAL A 382 5.01 0.43 -13.51
C VAL A 382 5.92 1.25 -12.61
N LEU A 383 7.22 0.98 -12.62
CA LEU A 383 8.21 1.56 -11.71
C LEU A 383 9.12 2.59 -12.38
N THR A 384 9.72 2.23 -13.52
CA THR A 384 10.65 3.12 -14.24
C THR A 384 9.98 3.76 -15.45
N GLY A 385 10.37 5.01 -15.75
CA GLY A 385 10.02 5.65 -17.01
C GLY A 385 10.80 5.05 -18.18
N SER A 386 10.44 5.44 -19.41
CA SER A 386 11.15 5.06 -20.64
C SER A 386 12.57 5.62 -20.75
N ASP A 387 12.97 6.44 -19.78
CA ASP A 387 14.33 6.97 -19.59
C ASP A 387 15.13 6.22 -18.50
N GLY A 388 14.58 5.13 -17.95
CA GLY A 388 15.20 4.31 -16.91
C GLY A 388 15.13 4.89 -15.48
N VAL A 389 14.52 6.06 -15.31
CA VAL A 389 14.42 6.74 -14.02
C VAL A 389 13.22 6.22 -13.21
N LEU A 390 13.40 6.02 -11.91
CA LEU A 390 12.33 5.64 -10.98
C LEU A 390 11.22 6.71 -10.95
N ARG A 391 9.96 6.30 -11.13
CA ARG A 391 8.80 7.23 -11.21
C ARG A 391 7.52 6.67 -10.63
N GLY A 392 7.51 5.42 -10.25
CA GLY A 392 6.30 4.69 -9.92
C GLY A 392 6.39 3.86 -8.67
N ALA A 393 5.52 2.88 -8.59
CA ALA A 393 5.43 1.97 -7.45
C ALA A 393 5.00 0.58 -7.91
N SER A 394 5.54 -0.46 -7.28
CA SER A 394 5.00 -1.81 -7.39
C SER A 394 3.57 -1.87 -6.84
N GLY A 395 3.34 -1.22 -5.69
CA GLY A 395 2.00 -1.20 -5.08
C GLY A 395 1.46 -2.61 -4.88
N GLY A 396 0.17 -2.79 -5.15
CA GLY A 396 -0.50 -4.10 -5.16
C GLY A 396 -0.56 -4.74 -6.55
N HIS A 397 0.23 -4.27 -7.53
CA HIS A 397 0.10 -4.66 -8.94
C HIS A 397 0.33 -6.15 -9.15
N CYS A 398 1.51 -6.68 -8.75
CA CYS A 398 1.80 -8.11 -8.88
C CYS A 398 0.97 -8.96 -7.90
N ASP A 399 0.62 -8.44 -6.72
CA ASP A 399 -0.21 -9.17 -5.74
C ASP A 399 -1.56 -9.53 -6.33
N THR A 400 -2.22 -8.56 -6.97
CA THR A 400 -3.56 -8.72 -7.53
C THR A 400 -3.56 -9.42 -8.88
N ALA A 401 -2.54 -9.20 -9.71
CA ALA A 401 -2.41 -9.85 -11.02
C ALA A 401 -2.34 -11.37 -10.88
N ILE A 402 -1.47 -11.88 -10.00
CA ILE A 402 -1.29 -13.33 -9.83
C ILE A 402 -2.45 -13.99 -9.08
N ALA A 403 -3.12 -13.27 -8.19
CA ALA A 403 -4.15 -13.84 -7.34
C ALA A 403 -5.54 -13.81 -7.99
N SER A 404 -5.80 -12.87 -8.92
CA SER A 404 -7.11 -12.78 -9.59
C SER A 404 -7.31 -13.89 -10.63
N ALA A 405 -8.57 -14.25 -10.86
CA ALA A 405 -8.94 -15.22 -11.90
C ALA A 405 -8.82 -14.62 -13.31
N LEU A 406 -8.93 -13.29 -13.45
CA LEU A 406 -8.75 -12.53 -14.68
C LEU A 406 -7.98 -11.25 -14.43
N SER A 407 -6.79 -11.15 -14.99
CA SER A 407 -5.91 -9.99 -14.91
C SER A 407 -5.85 -9.27 -16.26
N ILE A 408 -6.27 -8.00 -16.28
CA ILE A 408 -6.35 -7.16 -17.47
C ILE A 408 -5.44 -5.95 -17.31
N ILE A 409 -4.52 -5.77 -18.26
CA ILE A 409 -3.74 -4.56 -18.40
C ILE A 409 -4.43 -3.62 -19.39
N VAL A 410 -4.64 -2.36 -18.99
CA VAL A 410 -5.18 -1.31 -19.84
C VAL A 410 -4.14 -0.20 -20.03
N ALA A 411 -3.80 0.08 -21.28
CA ALA A 411 -2.86 1.16 -21.60
C ALA A 411 -3.07 1.67 -23.05
N PRO A 412 -2.83 2.95 -23.32
CA PRO A 412 -2.72 3.40 -24.72
C PRO A 412 -1.51 2.71 -25.36
N LEU A 413 -1.62 2.32 -26.63
CA LEU A 413 -0.53 1.66 -27.34
C LEU A 413 0.73 2.54 -27.39
N VAL A 414 0.52 3.86 -27.49
CA VAL A 414 1.61 4.86 -27.50
C VAL A 414 1.19 6.08 -26.66
N ARG A 415 2.16 6.69 -25.96
CA ARG A 415 2.02 7.95 -25.22
C ARG A 415 2.87 9.03 -25.88
N GLY A 416 2.25 9.90 -26.64
CA GLY A 416 2.99 10.83 -27.51
C GLY A 416 3.84 10.05 -28.52
N ARG A 417 5.17 10.08 -28.36
CA ARG A 417 6.13 9.32 -29.18
C ARG A 417 6.75 8.14 -28.45
N ILE A 418 6.26 7.79 -27.27
CA ILE A 418 6.80 6.70 -26.44
C ILE A 418 5.88 5.49 -26.62
N PRO A 419 6.40 4.35 -27.08
CA PRO A 419 5.64 3.10 -27.14
C PRO A 419 5.37 2.59 -25.73
N THR A 420 4.14 2.12 -25.47
CA THR A 420 3.84 1.39 -24.25
C THR A 420 4.19 -0.09 -24.41
N LEU A 421 4.01 -0.64 -25.61
CA LEU A 421 4.37 -2.01 -25.92
C LEU A 421 5.78 -2.07 -26.54
N VAL A 422 6.67 -2.76 -25.84
CA VAL A 422 8.10 -2.89 -26.15
C VAL A 422 8.51 -4.36 -26.35
N ASP A 423 9.73 -4.64 -26.77
CA ASP A 423 10.22 -6.03 -26.88
C ASP A 423 10.53 -6.63 -25.52
N ASN A 424 11.15 -5.83 -24.64
CA ASN A 424 11.43 -6.18 -23.24
C ASN A 424 11.20 -4.92 -22.39
N VAL A 425 10.49 -5.06 -21.27
CA VAL A 425 10.32 -3.96 -20.32
C VAL A 425 11.65 -3.59 -19.68
N LEU A 426 11.84 -2.30 -19.35
CA LEU A 426 13.04 -1.83 -18.64
C LEU A 426 13.14 -2.38 -17.22
N THR A 427 11.99 -2.60 -16.59
CA THR A 427 11.92 -3.15 -15.24
C THR A 427 10.68 -4.02 -15.11
N CYS A 428 10.85 -5.27 -14.75
CA CYS A 428 9.72 -6.17 -14.50
C CYS A 428 9.20 -6.02 -13.06
N ILE A 429 7.95 -5.54 -12.92
CA ILE A 429 7.24 -5.50 -11.65
C ILE A 429 6.23 -6.62 -11.54
N THR A 430 5.61 -6.98 -12.66
CA THR A 430 4.60 -8.04 -12.73
C THR A 430 4.97 -8.99 -13.86
N PRO A 431 5.33 -10.23 -13.53
CA PRO A 431 5.66 -11.24 -14.53
C PRO A 431 4.47 -11.53 -15.45
N GLY A 432 4.76 -11.71 -16.74
CA GLY A 432 3.73 -11.94 -17.75
C GLY A 432 2.91 -13.22 -17.54
N SER A 433 3.43 -14.19 -16.78
CA SER A 433 2.68 -15.39 -16.38
C SER A 433 1.45 -15.09 -15.51
N SER A 434 1.34 -13.89 -14.95
CA SER A 434 0.20 -13.42 -14.14
C SER A 434 -0.69 -12.43 -14.87
N VAL A 435 -0.46 -12.17 -16.17
CA VAL A 435 -1.24 -11.23 -16.97
C VAL A 435 -1.97 -11.99 -18.08
N ASP A 436 -3.29 -11.86 -18.12
CA ASP A 436 -4.11 -12.61 -19.08
C ASP A 436 -4.39 -11.82 -20.37
N ILE A 437 -4.66 -10.50 -20.23
CA ILE A 437 -5.15 -9.71 -21.37
C ILE A 437 -4.52 -8.30 -21.33
N LEU A 438 -4.11 -7.83 -22.52
CA LEU A 438 -3.79 -6.42 -22.78
C LEU A 438 -4.88 -5.79 -23.62
N VAL A 439 -5.43 -4.67 -23.16
CA VAL A 439 -6.40 -3.85 -23.88
C VAL A 439 -5.79 -2.48 -24.21
N THR A 440 -5.71 -2.18 -25.50
CA THR A 440 -5.20 -0.90 -26.01
C THR A 440 -6.26 -0.20 -26.90
N ASP A 441 -5.99 1.02 -27.30
CA ASP A 441 -6.76 1.75 -28.29
C ASP A 441 -6.60 1.22 -29.73
N HIS A 442 -5.68 0.29 -29.96
CA HIS A 442 -5.43 -0.34 -31.27
C HIS A 442 -5.85 -1.81 -31.35
N GLY A 443 -6.11 -2.46 -30.25
CA GLY A 443 -6.54 -3.85 -30.22
C GLY A 443 -6.43 -4.49 -28.84
N ILE A 444 -6.87 -5.73 -28.77
CA ILE A 444 -6.88 -6.56 -27.57
C ILE A 444 -6.00 -7.77 -27.86
N ALA A 445 -5.01 -8.00 -27.00
CA ALA A 445 -4.18 -9.21 -27.03
C ALA A 445 -4.45 -10.08 -25.81
N VAL A 446 -4.63 -11.37 -26.04
CA VAL A 446 -4.78 -12.39 -24.99
C VAL A 446 -3.46 -13.12 -24.85
N ASN A 447 -3.03 -13.36 -23.62
CA ASN A 447 -1.82 -14.13 -23.35
C ASN A 447 -1.96 -15.54 -23.97
N PRO A 448 -0.99 -16.03 -24.74
CA PRO A 448 -1.02 -17.35 -25.35
C PRO A 448 -1.22 -18.51 -24.35
N ALA A 449 -0.92 -18.29 -23.07
CA ALA A 449 -1.18 -19.25 -22.00
C ALA A 449 -2.69 -19.41 -21.67
N ARG A 450 -3.56 -18.55 -22.23
CA ARG A 450 -5.01 -18.51 -21.95
C ARG A 450 -5.82 -18.62 -23.27
N PRO A 451 -5.64 -19.71 -24.05
CA PRO A 451 -6.34 -19.89 -25.34
C PRO A 451 -7.86 -19.90 -25.20
N GLU A 452 -8.39 -20.41 -24.08
CA GLU A 452 -9.82 -20.46 -23.80
C GLU A 452 -10.46 -19.06 -23.67
N LEU A 453 -9.69 -18.05 -23.20
CA LEU A 453 -10.15 -16.67 -23.17
C LEU A 453 -10.18 -16.07 -24.57
N ALA A 454 -9.17 -16.37 -25.39
CA ALA A 454 -9.13 -15.89 -26.77
C ALA A 454 -10.32 -16.42 -27.60
N GLU A 455 -10.61 -17.72 -27.53
CA GLU A 455 -11.74 -18.37 -28.17
C GLU A 455 -13.06 -17.73 -27.73
N ARG A 456 -13.28 -17.62 -26.42
CA ARG A 456 -14.50 -17.04 -25.84
C ARG A 456 -14.74 -15.60 -26.29
N LEU A 457 -13.68 -14.76 -26.33
CA LEU A 457 -13.80 -13.37 -26.76
C LEU A 457 -14.11 -13.28 -28.27
N GLN A 458 -13.49 -14.14 -29.10
CA GLN A 458 -13.77 -14.22 -30.52
C GLN A 458 -15.20 -14.69 -30.83
N GLU A 459 -15.72 -15.70 -30.11
CA GLU A 459 -17.11 -16.15 -30.19
C GLU A 459 -18.09 -15.02 -29.83
N ALA A 460 -17.70 -14.14 -28.90
CA ALA A 460 -18.49 -12.94 -28.55
C ALA A 460 -18.34 -11.79 -29.55
N GLY A 461 -17.61 -11.98 -30.66
CA GLY A 461 -17.41 -10.98 -31.70
C GLY A 461 -16.34 -9.93 -31.35
N ILE A 462 -15.55 -10.15 -30.29
CA ILE A 462 -14.45 -9.25 -29.91
C ILE A 462 -13.22 -9.63 -30.73
N LYS A 463 -12.68 -8.65 -31.47
CA LYS A 463 -11.49 -8.87 -32.29
C LYS A 463 -10.25 -8.94 -31.41
N VAL A 464 -9.68 -10.14 -31.30
CA VAL A 464 -8.39 -10.39 -30.67
C VAL A 464 -7.29 -10.37 -31.74
N VAL A 465 -6.16 -9.74 -31.42
CA VAL A 465 -4.95 -9.66 -32.25
C VAL A 465 -3.76 -10.24 -31.47
N SER A 466 -2.67 -10.61 -32.16
CA SER A 466 -1.47 -11.04 -31.46
C SER A 466 -0.74 -9.85 -30.81
N ILE A 467 0.00 -10.11 -29.75
CA ILE A 467 0.77 -9.05 -29.07
C ILE A 467 1.90 -8.53 -29.98
N GLU A 468 2.46 -9.39 -30.84
CA GLU A 468 3.47 -9.05 -31.84
C GLU A 468 2.90 -8.07 -32.88
N TRP A 469 1.63 -8.27 -33.28
CA TRP A 469 0.96 -7.32 -34.19
C TRP A 469 0.84 -5.94 -33.52
N LEU A 470 0.48 -5.87 -32.26
CA LEU A 470 0.41 -4.62 -31.49
C LEU A 470 1.82 -4.01 -31.35
N ARG A 471 2.85 -4.81 -31.10
CA ARG A 471 4.23 -4.33 -30.99
C ARG A 471 4.72 -3.70 -32.31
N GLU A 472 4.48 -4.38 -33.42
CA GLU A 472 4.82 -3.84 -34.74
C GLU A 472 4.04 -2.55 -35.03
N ARG A 473 2.76 -2.49 -34.64
CA ARG A 473 1.95 -1.29 -34.75
C ARG A 473 2.50 -0.13 -33.94
N ALA A 474 2.97 -0.38 -32.72
CA ALA A 474 3.63 0.63 -31.89
C ALA A 474 4.89 1.14 -32.57
N ARG A 475 5.75 0.22 -33.07
CA ARG A 475 6.98 0.53 -33.78
C ARG A 475 6.76 1.41 -35.01
N LEU A 476 5.74 1.13 -35.79
CA LEU A 476 5.38 1.95 -36.97
C LEU A 476 4.93 3.39 -36.60
N LEU A 477 4.39 3.57 -35.37
CA LEU A 477 3.93 4.88 -34.91
C LEU A 477 5.03 5.71 -34.25
N THR A 478 5.98 5.08 -33.58
CA THR A 478 6.99 5.75 -32.75
C THR A 478 8.42 5.65 -33.29
N GLY A 479 8.68 4.71 -34.18
CA GLY A 479 10.04 4.21 -34.43
C GLY A 479 10.55 3.33 -33.28
N GLU A 480 11.82 2.92 -33.36
CA GLU A 480 12.48 2.20 -32.25
C GLU A 480 12.90 3.21 -31.18
N PRO A 481 12.68 2.91 -29.86
CA PRO A 481 13.25 3.69 -28.79
C PRO A 481 14.76 3.74 -28.87
N GLN A 482 15.34 4.88 -28.51
CA GLN A 482 16.79 4.96 -28.39
C GLN A 482 17.26 4.11 -27.21
N PRO A 483 18.35 3.30 -27.36
CA PRO A 483 18.91 2.55 -26.26
C PRO A 483 19.33 3.47 -25.11
N ILE A 484 19.03 3.05 -23.89
CA ILE A 484 19.52 3.71 -22.68
C ILE A 484 20.84 3.06 -22.29
N GLU A 485 21.85 3.87 -22.00
CA GLU A 485 23.09 3.37 -21.44
C GLU A 485 23.01 3.36 -19.90
N PHE A 486 23.34 2.22 -19.32
CA PHE A 486 23.38 2.02 -17.87
C PHE A 486 24.81 1.84 -17.38
N THR A 487 25.04 2.17 -16.11
CA THR A 487 26.23 1.75 -15.38
C THR A 487 26.02 0.40 -14.73
N ASP A 488 27.08 -0.22 -14.20
CA ASP A 488 26.97 -1.47 -13.43
C ASP A 488 26.35 -1.27 -12.02
N ARG A 489 26.11 -0.03 -11.61
CA ARG A 489 25.58 0.28 -10.28
C ARG A 489 24.07 0.02 -10.20
N VAL A 490 23.68 -0.86 -9.29
CA VAL A 490 22.28 -1.11 -8.96
C VAL A 490 21.79 -0.02 -8.00
N VAL A 491 20.67 0.63 -8.33
CA VAL A 491 20.03 1.68 -7.52
C VAL A 491 18.76 1.20 -6.83
N ALA A 492 18.10 0.17 -7.35
CA ALA A 492 16.96 -0.46 -6.71
C ALA A 492 16.90 -1.96 -7.00
N VAL A 493 16.38 -2.73 -6.04
CA VAL A 493 16.11 -4.17 -6.17
C VAL A 493 14.59 -4.36 -6.11
N VAL A 494 14.02 -5.04 -7.09
CA VAL A 494 12.59 -5.32 -7.17
C VAL A 494 12.29 -6.69 -6.57
N ARG A 495 11.48 -6.68 -5.52
CA ARG A 495 11.05 -7.90 -4.83
C ARG A 495 9.63 -8.27 -5.19
N TYR A 496 9.43 -9.54 -5.45
CA TYR A 496 8.10 -10.12 -5.66
C TYR A 496 7.36 -10.28 -4.33
N ARG A 497 6.07 -10.67 -4.38
CA ARG A 497 5.19 -10.82 -3.22
C ARG A 497 5.68 -11.84 -2.18
N ASP A 498 6.50 -12.81 -2.58
CA ASP A 498 7.11 -13.84 -1.73
C ASP A 498 8.50 -13.47 -1.20
N GLY A 499 8.96 -12.24 -1.47
CA GLY A 499 10.27 -11.74 -1.08
C GLY A 499 11.40 -12.08 -2.06
N SER A 500 11.17 -12.92 -3.08
CA SER A 500 12.18 -13.21 -4.10
C SER A 500 12.51 -11.97 -4.94
N VAL A 501 13.74 -11.88 -5.43
CA VAL A 501 14.16 -10.80 -6.34
C VAL A 501 13.77 -11.19 -7.76
N ILE A 502 13.00 -10.33 -8.43
CA ILE A 502 12.57 -10.55 -9.81
C ILE A 502 13.25 -9.62 -10.81
N ASP A 503 13.77 -8.49 -10.35
CA ASP A 503 14.52 -7.57 -11.21
C ASP A 503 15.39 -6.61 -10.40
N VAL A 504 16.26 -5.86 -11.08
CA VAL A 504 17.08 -4.78 -10.53
C VAL A 504 17.04 -3.56 -11.45
N VAL A 505 17.14 -2.37 -10.87
CA VAL A 505 17.23 -1.11 -11.61
C VAL A 505 18.67 -0.63 -11.55
N HIS A 506 19.27 -0.42 -12.71
CA HIS A 506 20.61 0.15 -12.83
C HIS A 506 20.59 1.67 -12.97
N GLN A 507 21.65 2.32 -12.52
CA GLN A 507 21.86 3.75 -12.73
C GLN A 507 21.99 4.06 -14.22
N VAL A 508 21.22 5.04 -14.70
CA VAL A 508 21.37 5.55 -16.07
C VAL A 508 22.67 6.37 -16.16
N LYS A 509 23.44 6.19 -17.23
CA LYS A 509 24.57 7.07 -17.52
C LYS A 509 24.08 8.47 -17.89
N GLU A 510 24.70 9.49 -17.31
CA GLU A 510 24.50 10.90 -17.67
C GLU A 510 25.22 11.29 -18.95
#